data_5fa1891da1ced6b1733542caf4ce8854
#
_entry.id   5fa1891da1ced6b1733542caf4ce8854
#
_cell.length_a   1.000
_cell.length_b   1.000
_cell.length_c   1.000
_cell.angle_alpha   90.00
_cell.angle_beta   90.00
_cell.angle_gamma   90.00
#
_symmetry.space_group_name_H-M   'P 1'
#
loop_
_entity.id
_entity.type
_entity.pdbx_description
1 polymer ?
#
loop_
_entity_poly.entity_id
_entity_poly.type
_entity_poly.pdbx_seq_one_letter_code
_entity_poly.pdbx_strand_id
1 'polypeptide(L)' 'MLTATDKLQEYFNELMNFADTGVTSQEEQILLAGAMMGVAKMLYHNNLTEQEYDNIMDHNGRDLLNLIKPTIH' A
#
# COMPACT_ATOMS: atom_id res chain seq x y z
N MET A 1 -11.02 19.46 -5.50
CA MET A 1 -10.01 18.61 -6.19
C MET A 1 -9.26 17.76 -5.17
N LEU A 2 -9.16 16.48 -5.44
CA LEU A 2 -8.44 15.59 -4.55
C LEU A 2 -6.93 15.76 -4.71
N THR A 3 -6.23 15.84 -3.60
CA THR A 3 -4.77 15.83 -3.60
C THR A 3 -4.24 14.41 -3.78
N ALA A 4 -2.95 14.26 -4.05
CA ALA A 4 -2.33 12.94 -4.14
C ALA A 4 -2.48 12.17 -2.82
N THR A 5 -2.40 12.86 -1.69
CA THR A 5 -2.59 12.25 -0.37
C THR A 5 -4.01 11.74 -0.19
N ASP A 6 -4.99 12.52 -0.65
CA ASP A 6 -6.40 12.11 -0.57
C ASP A 6 -6.66 10.86 -1.40
N LYS A 7 -6.10 10.79 -2.60
CA LYS A 7 -6.22 9.62 -3.46
C LYS A 7 -5.54 8.40 -2.85
N LEU A 8 -4.38 8.59 -2.26
CA LEU A 8 -3.66 7.51 -1.59
C LEU A 8 -4.50 6.94 -0.45
N GLN A 9 -5.11 7.83 0.34
CA GLN A 9 -5.98 7.41 1.44
C GLN A 9 -7.19 6.65 0.92
N GLU A 10 -7.77 7.10 -0.18
CA GLU A 10 -8.91 6.44 -0.80
C GLU A 10 -8.56 5.03 -1.25
N TYR A 11 -7.43 4.86 -1.95
CA TYR A 11 -6.98 3.53 -2.36
C TYR A 11 -6.67 2.65 -1.17
N PHE A 12 -6.05 3.21 -0.14
CA PHE A 12 -5.78 2.48 1.09
C PHE A 12 -7.08 1.95 1.71
N ASN A 13 -8.09 2.82 1.81
CA ASN A 13 -9.36 2.43 2.38
C ASN A 13 -10.03 1.32 1.58
N GLU A 14 -9.98 1.39 0.26
CA GLU A 14 -10.53 0.35 -0.59
C GLU A 14 -9.83 -0.99 -0.42
N LEU A 15 -8.50 -0.96 -0.33
CA LEU A 15 -7.72 -2.17 -0.12
C LEU A 15 -7.98 -2.78 1.26
N MET A 16 -8.09 -1.95 2.28
CA MET A 16 -8.43 -2.44 3.62
C MET A 16 -9.83 -3.02 3.68
N ASN A 17 -10.77 -2.39 2.99
CA ASN A 17 -12.13 -2.91 2.90
C ASN A 17 -12.15 -4.28 2.20
N PHE A 18 -11.40 -4.43 1.14
CA PHE A 18 -11.27 -5.71 0.45
C PHE A 18 -10.68 -6.77 1.39
N ALA A 19 -9.65 -6.42 2.14
CA ALA A 19 -9.04 -7.34 3.08
C ALA A 19 -10.01 -7.77 4.17
N ASP A 20 -10.81 -6.84 4.68
CA ASP A 20 -11.75 -7.13 5.75
C ASP A 20 -12.94 -7.98 5.29
N THR A 21 -13.41 -7.77 4.06
CA THR A 21 -14.61 -8.45 3.58
C THR A 21 -14.31 -9.71 2.80
N GLY A 22 -13.13 -9.80 2.17
CA GLY A 22 -12.80 -10.92 1.30
C GLY A 22 -11.91 -11.97 1.92
N VAL A 23 -11.31 -11.67 3.09
CA VAL A 23 -10.32 -12.55 3.70
C VAL A 23 -10.65 -12.70 5.18
N THR A 24 -10.97 -13.92 5.58
CA THR A 24 -11.50 -14.16 6.93
C THR A 24 -10.51 -14.83 7.88
N SER A 25 -9.44 -15.44 7.38
CA SER A 25 -8.45 -16.10 8.22
C SER A 25 -7.15 -15.30 8.28
N GLN A 26 -6.42 -15.46 9.37
CA GLN A 26 -5.12 -14.81 9.53
C GLN A 26 -4.14 -15.27 8.47
N GLU A 27 -4.14 -16.54 8.13
CA GLU A 27 -3.26 -17.08 7.10
C GLU A 27 -3.54 -16.44 5.73
N GLU A 28 -4.81 -16.31 5.39
CA GLU A 28 -5.18 -15.67 4.12
C GLU A 28 -4.83 -14.20 4.11
N GLN A 29 -4.93 -13.52 5.25
CA GLN A 29 -4.51 -12.12 5.34
C GLN A 29 -3.02 -11.95 5.07
N ILE A 30 -2.21 -12.87 5.57
CA ILE A 30 -0.77 -12.85 5.32
C ILE A 30 -0.49 -13.08 3.83
N LEU A 31 -1.18 -14.03 3.21
CA LEU A 31 -1.05 -14.28 1.78
C LEU A 31 -1.47 -13.06 0.95
N LEU A 32 -2.56 -12.44 1.35
CA LEU A 32 -3.04 -11.23 0.67
C LEU A 32 -2.02 -10.09 0.78
N ALA A 33 -1.42 -9.92 1.96
CA ALA A 33 -0.38 -8.91 2.14
C ALA A 33 0.80 -9.15 1.20
N GLY A 34 1.21 -10.41 1.04
CA GLY A 34 2.27 -10.77 0.09
C GLY A 34 1.88 -10.45 -1.34
N ALA A 35 0.66 -10.75 -1.73
CA ALA A 35 0.16 -10.43 -3.06
C ALA A 35 0.12 -8.92 -3.30
N MET A 36 -0.34 -8.15 -2.33
CA MET A 36 -0.37 -6.70 -2.42
C MET A 36 1.03 -6.12 -2.59
N MET A 37 2.00 -6.65 -1.85
CA MET A 37 3.39 -6.23 -1.97
C MET A 37 3.92 -6.53 -3.36
N GLY A 38 3.61 -7.70 -3.92
CA GLY A 38 4.02 -8.05 -5.27
C GLY A 38 3.46 -7.10 -6.31
N VAL A 39 2.18 -6.78 -6.21
CA VAL A 39 1.54 -5.81 -7.13
C VAL A 39 2.18 -4.43 -6.96
N ALA A 40 2.40 -3.99 -5.74
CA ALA A 40 3.04 -2.70 -5.48
C ALA A 40 4.42 -2.61 -6.12
N LYS A 41 5.22 -3.65 -5.97
CA LYS A 41 6.56 -3.70 -6.59
C LYS A 41 6.49 -3.63 -8.10
N MET A 42 5.55 -4.36 -8.71
CA MET A 42 5.37 -4.32 -10.16
C MET A 42 5.00 -2.92 -10.64
N LEU A 43 4.08 -2.26 -9.95
CA LEU A 43 3.66 -0.92 -10.32
C LEU A 43 4.83 0.07 -10.21
N TYR A 44 5.62 -0.03 -9.17
CA TYR A 44 6.79 0.83 -9.01
C TYR A 44 7.82 0.56 -10.10
N HIS A 45 8.13 -0.69 -10.41
CA HIS A 45 9.09 -1.02 -11.46
C HIS A 45 8.64 -0.53 -12.82
N ASN A 46 7.36 -0.58 -13.10
CA ASN A 46 6.83 -0.13 -14.39
C ASN A 46 6.83 1.38 -14.56
N ASN A 47 6.83 2.12 -13.46
CA ASN A 47 6.61 3.56 -13.50
C ASN A 47 7.77 4.39 -12.94
N LEU A 48 8.75 3.77 -12.31
CA LEU A 48 9.86 4.46 -11.67
C LEU A 48 11.18 3.94 -12.20
N THR A 49 12.21 4.80 -12.14
CA THR A 49 13.58 4.34 -12.37
C THR A 49 14.02 3.46 -11.20
N GLU A 50 15.09 2.70 -11.42
CA GLU A 50 15.63 1.84 -10.37
C GLU A 50 16.03 2.64 -9.13
N GLN A 51 16.61 3.81 -9.32
CA GLN A 51 16.99 4.66 -8.22
C GLN A 51 15.79 5.19 -7.44
N GLU A 52 14.74 5.60 -8.15
CA GLU A 52 13.50 6.04 -7.53
C GLU A 52 12.85 4.92 -6.73
N TYR A 53 12.85 3.71 -7.30
CA TYR A 53 12.33 2.54 -6.62
C TYR A 53 13.09 2.27 -5.33
N ASP A 54 14.42 2.29 -5.39
CA ASP A 54 15.25 2.06 -4.22
C ASP A 54 15.01 3.11 -3.13
N ASN A 55 14.86 4.37 -3.54
CA ASN A 55 14.56 5.44 -2.60
C ASN A 55 13.23 5.21 -1.90
N ILE A 56 12.22 4.77 -2.63
CA ILE A 56 10.91 4.47 -2.06
C ILE A 56 11.02 3.32 -1.07
N MET A 57 11.72 2.26 -1.42
CA MET A 57 11.87 1.11 -0.53
C MET A 57 12.66 1.46 0.73
N ASP A 58 13.69 2.31 0.62
CA ASP A 58 14.51 2.69 1.75
C ASP A 58 13.81 3.64 2.70
N HIS A 59 13.03 4.59 2.15
CA HIS A 59 12.48 5.68 2.94
C HIS A 59 11.01 5.55 3.27
N ASN A 60 10.30 4.71 2.56
CA ASN A 60 8.87 4.88 2.48
C ASN A 60 7.97 3.90 3.20
N GLY A 61 8.50 2.92 3.84
CA GLY A 61 7.65 2.18 4.74
C GLY A 61 7.02 3.10 5.78
N ARG A 62 7.82 4.05 6.29
CA ARG A 62 7.37 4.98 7.33
C ARG A 62 6.60 6.16 6.76
N ASP A 63 7.12 6.77 5.71
CA ASP A 63 6.55 8.02 5.19
C ASP A 63 5.17 7.80 4.60
N LEU A 64 4.97 6.71 3.88
CA LEU A 64 3.65 6.39 3.35
C LEU A 64 2.65 6.11 4.46
N LEU A 65 3.05 5.41 5.51
CA LEU A 65 2.19 5.16 6.65
C LEU A 65 1.81 6.46 7.35
N ASN A 66 2.75 7.39 7.46
CA ASN A 66 2.48 8.69 8.05
C ASN A 66 1.50 9.51 7.21
N LEU A 67 1.61 9.43 5.89
CA LEU A 67 0.68 10.13 4.99
C LEU A 67 -0.73 9.55 5.07
N ILE A 68 -0.85 8.25 5.13
CA ILE A 68 -2.13 7.59 5.21
C ILE A 68 -2.78 7.82 6.57
N LYS A 69 -1.99 7.91 7.62
CA LYS A 69 -2.47 8.14 8.99
C LYS A 69 -3.61 7.20 9.33
N PRO A 70 -3.34 5.91 9.37
CA PRO A 70 -4.39 4.95 9.71
C PRO A 70 -4.98 5.28 11.06
N THR A 71 -6.28 5.18 11.16
CA THR A 71 -7.00 5.46 12.40
C THR A 71 -6.97 4.28 13.37
N ILE A 72 -6.31 3.23 13.01
CA ILE A 72 -6.22 2.03 13.83
C ILE A 72 -5.08 2.20 14.82
N HIS A 73 -5.40 2.10 16.06
CA HIS A 73 -4.42 2.17 17.13
C HIS A 73 -4.61 1.03 18.12
#